data_bdf0e2dbe9b1303a927cfb136d36b32e
#
_entry.id   bdf0e2dbe9b1303a927cfb136d36b32e
#
_cell.length_a   1.000
_cell.length_b   1.000
_cell.length_c   1.000
_cell.angle_alpha   90.00
_cell.angle_beta   90.00
_cell.angle_gamma   90.00
#
_symmetry.space_group_name_H-M   'P 1'
#
loop_
_entity.id
_entity.type
_entity.pdbx_description
1 polymer ?
#
loop_
_entity_poly.entity_id
_entity_poly.type
_entity_poly.pdbx_seq_one_letter_code
_entity_poly.pdbx_strand_id
1 'polypeptide(L)'
;FLKFESEDYEQEGIDNFQDFITDQTLKRMFRLGEYYLYAAFFRSRMVGIISLRDKEHISLLFVDEEFHKMGIGRKLIYEIRKLEKRLGGYRLTVNSSPYAVGFYHKIGFVDTNLEQKKDGIRYTPMSWIF
;
A
#
# COMPACT_ATOMS: atom_id res chain seq x y z
N PHE A 1 1.97 -7.87 19.35
CA PHE A 1 1.79 -6.50 18.86
C PHE A 1 2.41 -6.32 17.48
N LEU A 2 2.10 -5.21 16.85
CA LEU A 2 2.51 -4.95 15.48
C LEU A 2 3.68 -3.97 15.41
N LYS A 3 4.56 -4.18 14.42
CA LYS A 3 5.60 -3.24 14.04
C LYS A 3 5.30 -2.70 12.66
N PHE A 4 5.62 -1.43 12.43
CA PHE A 4 5.56 -0.81 11.13
C PHE A 4 6.96 -0.34 10.77
N GLU A 5 7.47 -0.80 9.64
CA GLU A 5 8.82 -0.51 9.18
C GLU A 5 8.81 -0.03 7.74
N SER A 6 9.80 0.79 7.40
CA SER A 6 9.95 1.32 6.05
C SER A 6 10.75 0.36 5.16
N GLU A 7 11.03 0.82 3.95
CA GLU A 7 11.81 0.07 2.96
C GLU A 7 13.22 -0.33 3.42
N ASP A 8 13.73 0.31 4.48
CA ASP A 8 15.07 0.04 5.01
C ASP A 8 15.12 -1.12 5.99
N TYR A 9 14.01 -1.81 6.19
CA TYR A 9 13.99 -2.90 7.15
C TYR A 9 14.80 -4.11 6.68
N GLU A 10 15.04 -5.04 7.61
CA GLU A 10 16.00 -6.12 7.45
C GLU A 10 15.71 -7.08 6.29
N GLN A 11 16.73 -7.88 5.93
CA GLN A 11 16.68 -8.80 4.80
C GLN A 11 15.50 -9.78 4.88
N GLU A 12 15.12 -10.22 6.06
CA GLU A 12 13.97 -11.11 6.23
C GLU A 12 12.69 -10.48 5.68
N GLY A 13 12.47 -9.21 5.97
CA GLY A 13 11.32 -8.49 5.46
C GLY A 13 11.38 -8.30 3.94
N ILE A 14 12.57 -8.06 3.41
CA ILE A 14 12.78 -7.95 1.97
C ILE A 14 12.43 -9.28 1.30
N ASP A 15 12.88 -10.39 1.86
CA ASP A 15 12.60 -11.72 1.33
C ASP A 15 11.10 -12.02 1.36
N ASN A 16 10.42 -11.68 2.45
CA ASN A 16 8.98 -11.84 2.56
C ASN A 16 8.23 -11.00 1.52
N PHE A 17 8.69 -9.78 1.27
CA PHE A 17 8.13 -8.93 0.25
C PHE A 17 8.28 -9.57 -1.13
N GLN A 18 9.45 -10.13 -1.42
CA GLN A 18 9.72 -10.76 -2.71
C GLN A 18 8.85 -11.99 -2.96
N ASP A 19 8.35 -12.64 -1.91
CA ASP A 19 7.39 -13.74 -2.06
C ASP A 19 6.06 -13.28 -2.65
N PHE A 20 5.69 -12.02 -2.45
CA PHE A 20 4.46 -11.45 -3.03
C PHE A 20 4.69 -10.88 -4.42
N ILE A 21 5.92 -10.49 -4.73
CA ILE A 21 6.24 -9.77 -5.96
C ILE A 21 7.23 -10.60 -6.78
N THR A 22 6.73 -11.21 -7.84
CA THR A 22 7.56 -11.99 -8.76
C THR A 22 8.02 -11.19 -9.96
N ASP A 23 7.42 -10.02 -10.20
CA ASP A 23 7.77 -9.16 -11.33
C ASP A 23 9.14 -8.54 -11.14
N GLN A 24 10.08 -8.84 -12.05
CA GLN A 24 11.45 -8.36 -11.96
C GLN A 24 11.57 -6.85 -12.13
N THR A 25 10.69 -6.26 -12.92
CA THR A 25 10.68 -4.80 -13.13
C THR A 25 10.31 -4.11 -11.82
N LEU A 26 9.29 -4.60 -11.14
CA LEU A 26 8.84 -4.03 -9.87
C LEU A 26 9.91 -4.17 -8.79
N LYS A 27 10.55 -5.34 -8.69
CA LYS A 27 11.67 -5.55 -7.77
C LYS A 27 12.82 -4.58 -8.03
N ARG A 28 13.14 -4.35 -9.29
CA ARG A 28 14.18 -3.42 -9.68
C ARG A 28 13.83 -1.99 -9.29
N MET A 29 12.61 -1.55 -9.54
CA MET A 29 12.14 -0.21 -9.18
C MET A 29 12.22 0.01 -7.67
N PHE A 30 11.86 -0.99 -6.90
CA PHE A 30 11.99 -0.95 -5.44
C PHE A 30 13.44 -0.76 -5.03
N ARG A 31 14.36 -1.53 -5.61
CA ARG A 31 15.79 -1.43 -5.30
C ARG A 31 16.40 -0.08 -5.68
N LEU A 32 15.84 0.57 -6.69
CA LEU A 32 16.30 1.89 -7.14
C LEU A 32 15.67 3.04 -6.36
N GLY A 33 14.83 2.73 -5.36
CA GLY A 33 14.18 3.76 -4.55
C GLY A 33 13.01 4.45 -5.24
N GLU A 34 12.48 3.89 -6.31
CA GLU A 34 11.30 4.42 -6.99
C GLU A 34 10.01 4.09 -6.27
N TYR A 35 10.08 3.16 -5.31
CA TYR A 35 8.98 2.79 -4.44
C TYR A 35 9.34 3.03 -2.99
N TYR A 36 8.38 3.52 -2.22
CA TYR A 36 8.44 3.51 -0.76
C TYR A 36 7.60 2.36 -0.26
N LEU A 37 8.05 1.74 0.81
CA LEU A 37 7.38 0.55 1.34
C LEU A 37 7.32 0.61 2.85
N TYR A 38 6.16 0.24 3.40
CA TYR A 38 5.97 -0.04 4.82
C TYR A 38 5.40 -1.44 4.97
N ALA A 39 5.85 -2.14 6.00
CA ALA A 39 5.35 -3.47 6.31
C ALA A 39 4.90 -3.53 7.76
N ALA A 40 3.88 -4.34 8.01
CA ALA A 40 3.39 -4.62 9.34
C ALA A 40 3.80 -6.04 9.73
N PHE A 41 4.36 -6.17 10.93
CA PHE A 41 4.81 -7.46 11.46
C PHE A 41 4.08 -7.80 12.76
N PHE A 42 3.78 -9.07 12.90
CA PHE A 42 3.29 -9.62 14.15
C PHE A 42 4.22 -10.78 14.53
N ARG A 43 4.98 -10.61 15.62
CA ARG A 43 5.93 -11.62 16.11
C ARG A 43 6.88 -12.10 15.00
N SER A 44 7.52 -11.16 14.30
CA SER A 44 8.47 -11.44 13.23
C SER A 44 7.87 -12.00 11.93
N ARG A 45 6.55 -12.17 11.87
CA ARG A 45 5.85 -12.56 10.66
C ARG A 45 5.29 -11.32 9.97
N MET A 46 5.58 -11.15 8.68
CA MET A 46 4.99 -10.05 7.92
C MET A 46 3.52 -10.34 7.66
N VAL A 47 2.64 -9.47 8.13
CA VAL A 47 1.18 -9.65 8.03
C VAL A 47 0.52 -8.61 7.13
N GLY A 48 1.25 -7.61 6.70
CA GLY A 48 0.72 -6.61 5.79
C GLY A 48 1.83 -5.79 5.16
N ILE A 49 1.54 -5.22 4.01
CA ILE A 49 2.50 -4.41 3.28
C ILE A 49 1.76 -3.37 2.45
N ILE A 50 2.33 -2.18 2.37
CA ILE A 50 1.85 -1.12 1.49
C ILE A 50 3.04 -0.53 0.75
N SER A 51 2.88 -0.26 -0.54
CA SER A 51 3.90 0.42 -1.32
C SER A 51 3.33 1.67 -1.97
N LEU A 52 4.18 2.68 -2.10
CA LEU A 52 3.86 3.96 -2.67
C LEU A 52 4.75 4.19 -3.89
N ARG A 53 4.13 4.40 -5.04
CA ARG A 53 4.82 4.69 -6.30
C ARG A 53 4.66 6.17 -6.62
N ASP A 54 5.69 6.78 -7.21
CA ASP A 54 5.65 8.18 -7.63
C ASP A 54 5.25 9.15 -6.51
N LYS A 55 5.61 8.79 -5.28
CA LYS A 55 5.42 9.57 -4.05
C LYS A 55 3.97 9.69 -3.56
N GLU A 56 2.96 9.44 -4.39
CA GLU A 56 1.57 9.65 -3.94
C GLU A 56 0.61 8.50 -4.29
N HIS A 57 1.03 7.57 -5.15
CA HIS A 57 0.13 6.52 -5.62
C HIS A 57 0.37 5.21 -4.86
N ILE A 58 -0.67 4.72 -4.20
CA ILE A 58 -0.62 3.41 -3.55
C ILE A 58 -0.65 2.35 -4.66
N SER A 59 0.46 1.65 -4.84
CA SER A 59 0.61 0.64 -5.89
C SER A 59 0.31 -0.76 -5.40
N LEU A 60 0.43 -0.99 -4.09
CA LEU A 60 0.15 -2.28 -3.48
C LEU A 60 -0.32 -2.07 -2.04
N LEU A 61 -1.39 -2.73 -1.68
CA LEU A 61 -1.81 -2.86 -0.29
C LEU A 61 -2.26 -4.30 -0.10
N PHE A 62 -1.57 -5.00 0.76
CA PHE A 62 -1.86 -6.39 1.08
C PHE A 62 -1.89 -6.59 2.59
N VAL A 63 -2.89 -7.30 3.08
CA VAL A 63 -2.98 -7.73 4.47
C VAL A 63 -3.31 -9.20 4.48
N ASP A 64 -2.55 -9.98 5.27
CA ASP A 64 -2.79 -11.41 5.43
C ASP A 64 -4.24 -11.64 5.88
N GLU A 65 -4.91 -12.59 5.26
CA GLU A 65 -6.33 -12.87 5.50
C GLU A 65 -6.63 -13.12 6.98
N GLU A 66 -5.73 -13.79 7.69
CA GLU A 66 -5.91 -14.05 9.13
C GLU A 66 -5.96 -12.77 9.97
N PHE A 67 -5.48 -11.67 9.42
CA PHE A 67 -5.39 -10.39 10.11
C PHE A 67 -6.36 -9.35 9.55
N HIS A 68 -7.31 -9.75 8.70
CA HIS A 68 -8.34 -8.85 8.22
C HIS A 68 -9.22 -8.36 9.38
N LYS A 69 -9.79 -7.17 9.21
CA LYS A 69 -10.68 -6.53 10.20
C LYS A 69 -10.00 -6.15 11.52
N MET A 70 -8.67 -6.18 11.55
CA MET A 70 -7.88 -5.77 12.72
C MET A 70 -7.30 -4.37 12.60
N GLY A 71 -7.67 -3.64 11.54
CA GLY A 71 -7.21 -2.27 11.33
C GLY A 71 -5.80 -2.14 10.78
N ILE A 72 -5.18 -3.22 10.32
CA ILE A 72 -3.80 -3.19 9.81
C ILE A 72 -3.72 -2.40 8.51
N GLY A 73 -4.62 -2.63 7.56
CA GLY A 73 -4.63 -1.89 6.29
C GLY A 73 -4.80 -0.39 6.52
N ARG A 74 -5.69 -0.02 7.41
CA ARG A 74 -5.92 1.37 7.78
C ARG A 74 -4.67 2.00 8.39
N LYS A 75 -4.00 1.30 9.30
CA LYS A 75 -2.76 1.78 9.92
C LYS A 75 -1.64 1.93 8.90
N LEU A 76 -1.52 1.01 7.96
CA LEU A 76 -0.54 1.11 6.89
C LEU A 76 -0.79 2.37 6.04
N ILE A 77 -2.04 2.66 5.71
CA ILE A 77 -2.38 3.86 4.96
C ILE A 77 -2.04 5.12 5.77
N TYR A 78 -2.30 5.15 7.07
CA TYR A 78 -1.93 6.29 7.90
C TYR A 78 -0.41 6.48 7.98
N GLU A 79 0.37 5.40 7.99
CA GLU A 79 1.83 5.51 7.95
C GLU A 79 2.33 6.12 6.63
N ILE A 80 1.75 5.70 5.52
CA ILE A 80 2.07 6.27 4.21
C ILE A 80 1.64 7.74 4.13
N ARG A 81 0.53 8.10 4.74
CA ARG A 81 0.10 9.50 4.84
C ARG A 81 1.12 10.35 5.57
N LYS A 82 1.65 9.85 6.68
CA LYS A 82 2.72 10.55 7.42
C LYS A 82 3.94 10.76 6.54
N LEU A 83 4.35 9.73 5.80
CA LEU A 83 5.47 9.82 4.87
C LEU A 83 5.20 10.88 3.81
N GLU A 84 4.03 10.84 3.19
CA GLU A 84 3.64 11.79 2.16
C GLU A 84 3.71 13.22 2.66
N LYS A 85 3.19 13.49 3.86
CA LYS A 85 3.27 14.81 4.48
C LYS A 85 4.71 15.26 4.69
N ARG A 86 5.59 14.36 5.15
CA ARG A 86 7.01 14.70 5.35
C ARG A 86 7.72 15.02 4.02
N LEU A 87 7.26 14.42 2.93
CA LEU A 87 7.80 14.68 1.60
C LEU A 87 7.20 15.92 0.94
N GLY A 88 6.32 16.64 1.65
CA GLY A 88 5.67 17.82 1.13
C GLY A 88 4.42 17.55 0.29
N GLY A 89 3.95 16.33 0.28
CA GLY A 89 2.74 15.96 -0.45
C GLY A 89 1.47 16.30 0.33
N TYR A 90 0.35 16.24 -0.36
CA TYR A 90 -0.94 16.62 0.20
C TYR A 90 -2.06 15.65 -0.17
N ARG A 91 -1.77 14.59 -0.90
CA ARG A 91 -2.77 13.60 -1.30
C ARG A 91 -2.16 12.22 -1.49
N LEU A 92 -3.03 11.23 -1.43
CA LEU A 92 -2.74 9.86 -1.85
C LEU A 92 -3.75 9.47 -2.92
N THR A 93 -3.30 8.69 -3.90
CA THR A 93 -4.17 8.13 -4.93
C THR A 93 -4.09 6.62 -4.91
N VAL A 94 -5.12 5.96 -5.39
CA VAL A 94 -5.17 4.51 -5.52
C VAL A 94 -6.13 4.12 -6.64
N ASN A 95 -5.85 3.00 -7.29
CA ASN A 95 -6.79 2.34 -8.17
C ASN A 95 -7.36 1.15 -7.39
N SER A 96 -8.53 1.34 -6.80
CA SER A 96 -9.13 0.35 -5.91
C SER A 96 -9.77 -0.80 -6.65
N SER A 97 -9.54 -2.03 -6.17
CA SER A 97 -10.35 -3.16 -6.61
C SER A 97 -11.82 -2.92 -6.22
N PRO A 98 -12.79 -3.57 -6.91
CA PRO A 98 -14.20 -3.44 -6.53
C PRO A 98 -14.46 -3.80 -5.06
N TYR A 99 -13.72 -4.74 -4.52
CA TYR A 99 -13.90 -5.20 -3.14
C TYR A 99 -13.43 -4.19 -2.11
N ALA A 100 -12.46 -3.35 -2.44
CA ALA A 100 -11.83 -2.44 -1.49
C ALA A 100 -12.40 -1.02 -1.52
N VAL A 101 -13.29 -0.69 -2.44
CA VAL A 101 -13.86 0.66 -2.57
C VAL A 101 -14.45 1.15 -1.25
N GLY A 102 -15.26 0.31 -0.58
CA GLY A 102 -15.86 0.67 0.70
C GLY A 102 -14.83 0.92 1.80
N PHE A 103 -13.77 0.13 1.79
CA PHE A 103 -12.66 0.30 2.73
C PHE A 103 -11.99 1.67 2.55
N TYR A 104 -11.69 2.05 1.32
CA TYR A 104 -11.08 3.35 1.05
C TYR A 104 -12.03 4.50 1.35
N HIS A 105 -13.31 4.37 1.03
CA HIS A 105 -14.30 5.40 1.38
C HIS A 105 -14.34 5.68 2.88
N LYS A 106 -14.28 4.64 3.70
CA LYS A 106 -14.32 4.79 5.17
C LYS A 106 -13.12 5.56 5.71
N ILE A 107 -11.98 5.49 5.03
CA ILE A 107 -10.77 6.21 5.42
C ILE A 107 -10.88 7.68 5.03
N GLY A 108 -11.56 7.98 3.95
CA GLY A 108 -11.72 9.35 3.46
C GLY A 108 -11.42 9.53 1.97
N PHE A 109 -11.08 8.45 1.28
CA PHE A 109 -10.88 8.51 -0.17
C PHE A 109 -12.20 8.76 -0.88
N VAL A 110 -12.14 9.49 -1.97
CA VAL A 110 -13.28 9.74 -2.86
C VAL A 110 -12.94 9.26 -4.28
N ASP A 111 -13.97 8.83 -4.99
CA ASP A 111 -13.81 8.40 -6.38
C ASP A 111 -13.45 9.61 -7.24
N THR A 112 -12.43 9.46 -8.08
CA THR A 112 -12.04 10.50 -9.03
C THR A 112 -12.54 10.21 -10.43
N ASN A 113 -13.05 9.01 -10.66
CA ASN A 113 -13.70 8.64 -11.91
C ASN A 113 -14.62 7.44 -11.65
N LEU A 114 -15.44 7.09 -12.62
CA LEU A 114 -16.25 5.89 -12.61
C LEU A 114 -15.34 4.65 -12.67
N GLU A 115 -15.91 3.49 -12.32
CA GLU A 115 -15.17 2.23 -12.44
C GLU A 115 -14.65 2.04 -13.87
N GLN A 116 -13.39 1.67 -13.96
CA GLN A 116 -12.68 1.44 -15.22
C GLN A 116 -12.41 -0.04 -15.39
N LYS A 117 -12.14 -0.45 -16.62
CA LYS A 117 -11.67 -1.79 -16.92
C LYS A 117 -10.50 -1.72 -17.87
N LYS A 118 -9.39 -2.34 -17.48
CA LYS A 118 -8.17 -2.39 -18.30
C LYS A 118 -7.56 -3.78 -18.20
N ASP A 119 -7.32 -4.42 -19.35
CA ASP A 119 -6.74 -5.76 -19.40
C ASP A 119 -7.49 -6.78 -18.54
N GLY A 120 -8.83 -6.68 -18.54
CA GLY A 120 -9.68 -7.57 -17.76
C GLY A 120 -9.79 -7.25 -16.29
N ILE A 121 -9.10 -6.23 -15.81
CA ILE A 121 -9.11 -5.83 -14.40
C ILE A 121 -9.99 -4.60 -14.22
N ARG A 122 -10.96 -4.70 -13.30
CA ARG A 122 -11.82 -3.57 -12.93
C ARG A 122 -11.24 -2.84 -11.74
N TYR A 123 -11.28 -1.52 -11.77
CA TYR A 123 -10.80 -0.68 -10.68
C TYR A 123 -11.52 0.65 -10.67
N THR A 124 -11.53 1.29 -9.51
CA THR A 124 -12.05 2.65 -9.34
C THR A 124 -10.90 3.56 -8.92
N PRO A 125 -10.58 4.60 -9.71
CA PRO A 125 -9.57 5.57 -9.30
C PRO A 125 -10.11 6.41 -8.15
N MET A 126 -9.29 6.59 -7.13
CA MET A 126 -9.69 7.31 -5.91
C MET A 126 -8.56 8.20 -5.41
N SER A 127 -8.89 9.25 -4.68
CA SER A 127 -7.90 10.09 -4.01
C SER A 127 -8.36 10.50 -2.62
N TRP A 128 -7.39 10.78 -1.77
CA TRP A 128 -7.58 11.30 -0.43
C TRP A 128 -6.68 12.51 -0.24
N ILE A 129 -7.30 13.68 -0.10
CA ILE A 129 -6.59 14.95 0.10
C ILE A 129 -6.59 15.25 1.60
N PHE A 130 -5.42 15.62 2.10
CA PHE A 130 -5.25 15.90 3.53
C PHE A 130 -4.44 17.17 3.79
#